data_4fe8779cd6ba05e7daf014002ea546c5
#
_entry.id   4fe8779cd6ba05e7daf014002ea546c5
#
_cell.length_a   1.000
_cell.length_b   1.000
_cell.length_c   1.000
_cell.angle_alpha   90.00
_cell.angle_beta   90.00
_cell.angle_gamma   90.00
#
_symmetry.space_group_name_H-M   'P 1'
#
loop_
_entity.id
_entity.type
_entity.pdbx_description
1 polymer ?
#
loop_
_entity_poly.entity_id
_entity_poly.type
_entity_poly.pdbx_seq_one_letter_code
_entity_poly.pdbx_strand_id
1 'polypeptide(L)'
;AALFMAKTVTLYTGALNDGLSPGETFTHMNHALCQNNDACMFVTALCGTLDVDSGRLVMANAGHMHPLQINQSSSGELIVDGSLALGLMDDVVYTNVECTLEKHTSLLMYTDGISEAFNREKQQYGEERLLDFVAQAKDRDAESLGVSTLADVEKFVDDAEQSDDITLMVIHYGS
;
A
#
# COMPACT_ATOMS: atom_id res chain seq x y z
N ALA A 1 8.79 -16.40 -9.58
CA ALA A 1 8.59 -15.13 -8.88
C ALA A 1 9.43 -13.99 -9.50
N ALA A 2 10.77 -14.04 -9.51
CA ALA A 2 11.64 -12.92 -9.93
C ALA A 2 11.36 -12.39 -11.36
N LEU A 3 11.15 -13.27 -12.35
CA LEU A 3 10.84 -12.86 -13.71
C LEU A 3 9.47 -12.16 -13.81
N PHE A 4 8.49 -12.62 -13.05
CA PHE A 4 7.17 -12.01 -13.00
C PHE A 4 7.24 -10.60 -12.40
N MET A 5 8.01 -10.42 -11.31
CA MET A 5 8.27 -9.10 -10.74
C MET A 5 8.99 -8.17 -11.71
N ALA A 6 10.02 -8.66 -12.43
CA ALA A 6 10.69 -7.85 -13.45
C ALA A 6 9.74 -7.40 -14.56
N LYS A 7 8.83 -8.30 -15.02
CA LYS A 7 7.77 -7.97 -15.98
C LYS A 7 6.82 -6.91 -15.42
N THR A 8 6.39 -7.05 -14.15
CA THR A 8 5.52 -6.11 -13.45
C THR A 8 6.13 -4.72 -13.39
N VAL A 9 7.38 -4.59 -12.93
CA VAL A 9 8.09 -3.31 -12.84
C VAL A 9 8.27 -2.66 -14.21
N THR A 10 8.58 -3.46 -15.24
CA THR A 10 8.74 -2.95 -16.61
C THR A 10 7.44 -2.40 -17.16
N LEU A 11 6.33 -3.11 -16.96
CA LEU A 11 5.00 -2.66 -17.40
C LEU A 11 4.57 -1.39 -16.67
N TYR A 12 4.79 -1.32 -15.36
CA TYR A 12 4.50 -0.13 -14.56
C TYR A 12 5.28 1.09 -15.06
N THR A 13 6.59 0.93 -15.27
CA THR A 13 7.44 2.02 -15.76
C THR A 13 7.00 2.50 -17.16
N GLY A 14 6.61 1.57 -18.03
CA GLY A 14 6.05 1.91 -19.35
C GLY A 14 4.77 2.74 -19.24
N ALA A 15 3.83 2.29 -18.44
CA ALA A 15 2.55 2.98 -18.23
C ALA A 15 2.71 4.40 -17.65
N LEU A 16 3.66 4.59 -16.72
CA LEU A 16 4.01 5.91 -16.20
C LEU A 16 4.52 6.86 -17.30
N ASN A 17 5.37 6.35 -18.20
CA ASN A 17 5.90 7.14 -19.32
C ASN A 17 4.80 7.54 -20.32
N ASP A 18 3.77 6.71 -20.44
CA ASP A 18 2.60 6.97 -21.29
C ASP A 18 1.58 7.93 -20.64
N GLY A 19 1.80 8.32 -19.38
CA GLY A 19 0.96 9.26 -18.63
C GLY A 19 -0.41 8.69 -18.26
N LEU A 20 -0.53 7.36 -18.12
CA LEU A 20 -1.77 6.70 -17.72
C LEU A 20 -2.12 7.02 -16.27
N SER A 21 -3.43 7.13 -15.98
CA SER A 21 -3.92 7.20 -14.60
C SER A 21 -3.66 5.88 -13.84
N PRO A 22 -3.69 5.87 -12.50
CA PRO A 22 -3.47 4.64 -11.71
C PRO A 22 -4.35 3.47 -12.13
N GLY A 23 -5.65 3.68 -12.37
CA GLY A 23 -6.56 2.63 -12.81
C GLY A 23 -6.27 2.13 -14.22
N GLU A 24 -5.99 3.03 -15.16
CA GLU A 24 -5.58 2.66 -16.52
C GLU A 24 -4.26 1.89 -16.51
N THR A 25 -3.31 2.31 -15.66
CA THR A 25 -2.03 1.62 -15.46
C THR A 25 -2.27 0.17 -15.03
N PHE A 26 -3.08 -0.06 -14.00
CA PHE A 26 -3.37 -1.40 -13.52
C PHE A 26 -4.17 -2.24 -14.53
N THR A 27 -5.12 -1.64 -15.23
CA THR A 27 -5.88 -2.33 -16.28
C THR A 27 -4.95 -2.81 -17.40
N HIS A 28 -4.05 -1.94 -17.87
CA HIS A 28 -3.04 -2.29 -18.88
C HIS A 28 -2.08 -3.37 -18.38
N MET A 29 -1.54 -3.22 -17.16
CA MET A 29 -0.64 -4.19 -16.54
C MET A 29 -1.31 -5.55 -16.37
N ASN A 30 -2.54 -5.59 -15.86
CA ASN A 30 -3.28 -6.82 -15.62
C ASN A 30 -3.45 -7.64 -16.90
N HIS A 31 -3.91 -7.00 -17.98
CA HIS A 31 -4.05 -7.66 -19.27
C HIS A 31 -2.71 -8.28 -19.73
N ALA A 32 -1.62 -7.53 -19.65
CA ALA A 32 -0.30 -8.02 -20.03
C ALA A 32 0.22 -9.14 -19.11
N LEU A 33 -0.05 -9.06 -17.79
CA LEU A 33 0.39 -10.07 -16.82
C LEU A 33 -0.37 -11.38 -16.94
N CYS A 34 -1.66 -11.36 -17.31
CA CYS A 34 -2.46 -12.55 -17.56
C CYS A 34 -1.99 -13.33 -18.78
N GLN A 35 -1.33 -12.66 -19.74
CA GLN A 35 -0.83 -13.34 -20.94
C GLN A 35 0.34 -14.29 -20.60
N ASN A 36 0.19 -15.57 -21.00
CA ASN A 36 1.17 -16.65 -20.76
C ASN A 36 1.49 -16.83 -19.26
N ASN A 37 0.48 -16.73 -18.41
CA ASN A 37 0.60 -16.91 -16.96
C ASN A 37 0.08 -18.30 -16.50
N ASP A 38 0.57 -19.36 -17.11
CA ASP A 38 0.19 -20.75 -16.80
C ASP A 38 0.46 -21.15 -15.34
N ALA A 39 1.36 -20.46 -14.68
CA ALA A 39 1.70 -20.65 -13.27
C ALA A 39 0.75 -19.91 -12.31
N CYS A 40 -0.28 -19.24 -12.81
CA CYS A 40 -1.23 -18.46 -12.02
C CYS A 40 -0.56 -17.49 -11.03
N MET A 41 0.51 -16.85 -11.46
CA MET A 41 1.21 -15.88 -10.62
C MET A 41 0.42 -14.57 -10.56
N PHE A 42 0.44 -13.93 -9.40
CA PHE A 42 -0.24 -12.67 -9.20
C PHE A 42 0.61 -11.72 -8.34
N VAL A 43 0.23 -10.46 -8.33
CA VAL A 43 0.83 -9.45 -7.46
C VAL A 43 -0.26 -8.49 -6.95
N THR A 44 -0.26 -8.21 -5.67
CA THR A 44 -1.04 -7.12 -5.08
C THR A 44 -0.28 -5.81 -5.27
N ALA A 45 -1.00 -4.74 -5.55
CA ALA A 45 -0.39 -3.44 -5.78
C ALA A 45 -1.32 -2.30 -5.41
N LEU A 46 -0.71 -1.20 -4.95
CA LEU A 46 -1.35 0.09 -4.73
C LEU A 46 -0.59 1.13 -5.54
N CYS A 47 -1.29 1.94 -6.30
CA CYS A 47 -0.70 3.00 -7.12
C CYS A 47 -1.42 4.31 -6.85
N GLY A 48 -0.67 5.41 -6.79
CA GLY A 48 -1.25 6.73 -6.60
C GLY A 48 -0.47 7.83 -7.28
N THR A 49 -1.18 8.89 -7.65
CA THR A 49 -0.61 10.16 -8.14
C THR A 49 -1.08 11.27 -7.23
N LEU A 50 -0.16 11.97 -6.59
CA LEU A 50 -0.41 13.12 -5.74
C LEU A 50 0.01 14.41 -6.44
N ASP A 51 -0.93 15.33 -6.61
CA ASP A 51 -0.63 16.70 -6.96
C ASP A 51 -0.24 17.46 -5.69
N VAL A 52 1.02 17.81 -5.59
CA VAL A 52 1.60 18.40 -4.37
C VAL A 52 1.17 19.84 -4.12
N ASP A 53 0.65 20.54 -5.12
CA ASP A 53 0.17 21.91 -4.98
C ASP A 53 -1.27 21.95 -4.45
N SER A 54 -2.12 21.09 -4.98
CA SER A 54 -3.55 21.04 -4.64
C SER A 54 -3.91 20.01 -3.56
N GLY A 55 -3.05 19.02 -3.31
CA GLY A 55 -3.34 17.88 -2.43
C GLY A 55 -4.25 16.83 -3.10
N ARG A 56 -4.59 16.99 -4.39
CA ARG A 56 -5.39 16.01 -5.12
C ARG A 56 -4.64 14.70 -5.24
N LEU A 57 -5.22 13.65 -4.68
CA LEU A 57 -4.71 12.28 -4.71
C LEU A 57 -5.65 11.41 -5.55
N VAL A 58 -5.09 10.73 -6.54
CA VAL A 58 -5.78 9.72 -7.36
C VAL A 58 -5.11 8.39 -7.12
N MET A 59 -5.85 7.36 -6.72
CA MET A 59 -5.32 6.04 -6.41
C MET A 59 -6.09 4.94 -7.10
N ALA A 60 -5.44 3.80 -7.29
CA ALA A 60 -6.07 2.53 -7.66
C ALA A 60 -5.47 1.41 -6.80
N ASN A 61 -6.29 0.39 -6.50
CA ASN A 61 -5.92 -0.74 -5.67
C ASN A 61 -6.17 -2.06 -6.42
N ALA A 62 -5.17 -2.91 -6.44
CA ALA A 62 -5.20 -4.25 -7.01
C ALA A 62 -4.98 -5.30 -5.91
N GLY A 63 -5.94 -5.43 -5.00
CA GLY A 63 -5.94 -6.41 -3.92
C GLY A 63 -4.91 -6.15 -2.82
N HIS A 64 -4.43 -4.93 -2.68
CA HIS A 64 -3.48 -4.55 -1.62
C HIS A 64 -4.20 -3.96 -0.40
N MET A 65 -3.49 -3.88 0.73
CA MET A 65 -4.00 -3.25 1.96
C MET A 65 -4.38 -1.78 1.71
N HIS A 66 -5.42 -1.29 2.39
CA HIS A 66 -5.76 0.12 2.33
C HIS A 66 -4.73 0.98 3.05
N PRO A 67 -4.36 2.14 2.50
CA PRO A 67 -3.52 3.10 3.23
C PRO A 67 -4.20 3.56 4.51
N LEU A 68 -3.43 3.84 5.55
CA LEU A 68 -3.91 4.58 6.71
C LEU A 68 -3.69 6.07 6.48
N GLN A 69 -4.75 6.84 6.65
CA GLN A 69 -4.70 8.30 6.62
C GLN A 69 -4.69 8.83 8.04
N ILE A 70 -3.68 9.63 8.38
CA ILE A 70 -3.48 10.19 9.71
C ILE A 70 -3.42 11.72 9.54
N ASN A 71 -4.42 12.43 10.05
CA ASN A 71 -4.43 13.89 10.10
C ASN A 71 -4.47 14.40 11.55
N GLN A 72 -4.58 15.71 11.76
CA GLN A 72 -4.54 16.30 13.11
C GLN A 72 -5.74 15.90 13.98
N SER A 73 -6.87 15.57 13.38
CA SER A 73 -8.14 15.34 14.08
C SER A 73 -8.61 13.88 14.05
N SER A 74 -8.12 13.09 13.11
CA SER A 74 -8.58 11.70 12.90
C SER A 74 -7.49 10.82 12.33
N SER A 75 -7.67 9.53 12.52
CA SER A 75 -6.90 8.48 11.85
C SER A 75 -7.86 7.38 11.42
N GLY A 76 -7.62 6.79 10.27
CA GLY A 76 -8.47 5.73 9.73
C GLY A 76 -7.94 5.20 8.40
N GLU A 77 -8.60 4.18 7.89
CA GLU A 77 -8.30 3.68 6.56
C GLU A 77 -8.79 4.66 5.49
N LEU A 78 -7.93 4.95 4.53
CA LEU A 78 -8.33 5.57 3.28
C LEU A 78 -8.85 4.46 2.36
N ILE A 79 -10.16 4.34 2.26
CA ILE A 79 -10.77 3.29 1.44
C ILE A 79 -10.51 3.58 -0.03
N VAL A 80 -9.66 2.76 -0.61
CA VAL A 80 -9.42 2.72 -2.06
C VAL A 80 -10.09 1.45 -2.55
N ASP A 81 -11.29 1.58 -3.15
CA ASP A 81 -12.04 0.43 -3.63
C ASP A 81 -11.14 -0.46 -4.48
N GLY A 82 -10.94 -1.67 -4.00
CA GLY A 82 -9.99 -2.62 -4.55
C GLY A 82 -10.65 -3.56 -5.55
N SER A 83 -9.82 -4.08 -6.42
CA SER A 83 -10.16 -5.17 -7.32
C SER A 83 -9.24 -6.36 -7.04
N LEU A 84 -9.34 -7.40 -7.84
CA LEU A 84 -8.47 -8.57 -7.73
C LEU A 84 -7.00 -8.19 -7.94
N ALA A 85 -6.08 -8.95 -7.35
CA ALA A 85 -4.66 -8.81 -7.63
C ALA A 85 -4.35 -8.94 -9.12
N LEU A 86 -3.33 -8.24 -9.58
CA LEU A 86 -2.91 -8.24 -10.99
C LEU A 86 -2.43 -9.64 -11.42
N GLY A 87 -2.89 -10.11 -12.57
CA GLY A 87 -2.51 -11.40 -13.13
C GLY A 87 -3.41 -12.56 -12.75
N LEU A 88 -4.41 -12.36 -11.84
CA LEU A 88 -5.34 -13.43 -11.44
C LEU A 88 -6.43 -13.68 -12.49
N MET A 89 -7.00 -12.64 -13.08
CA MET A 89 -8.10 -12.75 -14.03
C MET A 89 -7.95 -11.67 -15.09
N ASP A 90 -8.01 -12.06 -16.37
CA ASP A 90 -8.04 -11.12 -17.47
C ASP A 90 -9.38 -10.34 -17.49
N ASP A 91 -9.44 -9.26 -18.26
CA ASP A 91 -10.61 -8.39 -18.41
C ASP A 91 -11.07 -7.66 -17.13
N VAL A 92 -10.28 -7.66 -16.04
CA VAL A 92 -10.53 -6.82 -14.87
C VAL A 92 -10.18 -5.37 -15.20
N VAL A 93 -11.13 -4.47 -14.96
CA VAL A 93 -10.96 -3.02 -15.09
C VAL A 93 -10.75 -2.42 -13.70
N TYR A 94 -9.64 -1.71 -13.53
CA TYR A 94 -9.31 -1.03 -12.28
C TYR A 94 -9.77 0.43 -12.34
N THR A 95 -10.45 0.86 -11.30
CA THR A 95 -11.01 2.21 -11.20
C THR A 95 -10.13 3.13 -10.37
N ASN A 96 -10.20 4.43 -10.67
CA ASN A 96 -9.57 5.44 -9.85
C ASN A 96 -10.49 5.84 -8.69
N VAL A 97 -9.92 5.95 -7.49
CA VAL A 97 -10.50 6.64 -6.34
C VAL A 97 -9.79 7.98 -6.20
N GLU A 98 -10.55 9.04 -6.06
CA GLU A 98 -10.02 10.40 -5.95
C GLU A 98 -10.42 11.02 -4.62
N CYS A 99 -9.46 11.64 -3.95
CA CYS A 99 -9.69 12.46 -2.76
C CYS A 99 -8.75 13.66 -2.73
N THR A 100 -8.95 14.54 -1.78
CA THR A 100 -8.03 15.67 -1.52
C THR A 100 -7.47 15.52 -0.12
N LEU A 101 -6.15 15.45 -0.02
CA LEU A 101 -5.45 15.45 1.26
C LEU A 101 -5.42 16.87 1.84
N GLU A 102 -5.79 16.98 3.09
CA GLU A 102 -5.56 18.20 3.85
C GLU A 102 -4.08 18.35 4.19
N LYS A 103 -3.61 19.59 4.37
CA LYS A 103 -2.23 19.81 4.87
C LYS A 103 -2.02 19.14 6.21
N HIS A 104 -0.80 18.70 6.46
CA HIS A 104 -0.41 17.95 7.66
C HIS A 104 -1.09 16.58 7.78
N THR A 105 -1.41 15.97 6.64
CA THR A 105 -1.88 14.60 6.56
C THR A 105 -0.73 13.67 6.21
N SER A 106 -0.60 12.56 6.93
CA SER A 106 0.28 11.45 6.58
C SER A 106 -0.52 10.29 6.02
N LEU A 107 0.01 9.66 4.97
CA LEU A 107 -0.46 8.38 4.44
C LEU A 107 0.59 7.33 4.76
N LEU A 108 0.16 6.28 5.45
CA LEU A 108 0.98 5.12 5.75
C LEU A 108 0.49 3.95 4.92
N MET A 109 1.34 3.44 4.05
CA MET A 109 1.12 2.27 3.21
C MET A 109 2.03 1.15 3.68
N TYR A 110 1.51 -0.07 3.75
CA TYR A 110 2.23 -1.20 4.33
C TYR A 110 1.85 -2.51 3.66
N THR A 111 2.72 -3.51 3.76
CA THR A 111 2.42 -4.88 3.35
C THR A 111 1.86 -5.68 4.52
N ASP A 112 1.18 -6.77 4.21
CA ASP A 112 0.61 -7.74 5.16
C ASP A 112 1.64 -8.30 6.15
N GLY A 113 2.94 -8.29 5.79
CA GLY A 113 4.01 -8.63 6.72
C GLY A 113 4.02 -7.83 8.02
N ILE A 114 3.36 -6.65 8.08
CA ILE A 114 3.14 -5.91 9.33
C ILE A 114 1.94 -6.49 10.10
N SER A 115 0.77 -6.54 9.48
CA SER A 115 -0.45 -7.00 10.16
C SER A 115 -0.42 -8.48 10.51
N GLU A 116 0.29 -9.28 9.71
CA GLU A 116 0.46 -10.72 9.92
C GLU A 116 1.73 -11.09 10.71
N ALA A 117 2.47 -10.12 11.23
CA ALA A 117 3.59 -10.38 12.12
C ALA A 117 3.13 -11.11 13.38
N PHE A 118 3.83 -12.19 13.78
CA PHE A 118 3.49 -13.00 14.94
C PHE A 118 4.45 -12.75 16.10
N ASN A 119 3.89 -12.76 17.32
CA ASN A 119 4.69 -12.86 18.52
C ASN A 119 4.98 -14.34 18.89
N ARG A 120 5.74 -14.56 19.98
CA ARG A 120 6.07 -15.91 20.49
C ARG A 120 4.84 -16.75 20.88
N GLU A 121 3.74 -16.09 21.20
CA GLU A 121 2.46 -16.72 21.57
C GLU A 121 1.59 -17.03 20.35
N LYS A 122 2.12 -16.79 19.14
CA LYS A 122 1.43 -16.94 17.85
C LYS A 122 0.18 -16.05 17.71
N GLN A 123 0.20 -14.90 18.34
CA GLN A 123 -0.80 -13.86 18.12
C GLN A 123 -0.32 -12.96 16.99
N GLN A 124 -1.23 -12.58 16.11
CA GLN A 124 -0.94 -11.59 15.04
C GLN A 124 -0.91 -10.18 15.61
N TYR A 125 -0.08 -9.32 15.02
CA TYR A 125 -0.06 -7.89 15.31
C TYR A 125 -1.41 -7.24 15.02
N GLY A 126 -1.96 -7.49 13.83
CA GLY A 126 -3.29 -7.10 13.40
C GLY A 126 -3.40 -5.65 12.94
N GLU A 127 -4.38 -5.40 12.07
CA GLU A 127 -4.65 -4.06 11.52
C GLU A 127 -5.21 -3.10 12.58
N GLU A 128 -6.07 -3.61 13.49
CA GLU A 128 -6.65 -2.81 14.57
C GLU A 128 -5.57 -2.23 15.47
N ARG A 129 -4.57 -3.03 15.85
CA ARG A 129 -3.44 -2.57 16.64
C ARG A 129 -2.60 -1.52 15.89
N LEU A 130 -2.35 -1.74 14.60
CA LEU A 130 -1.63 -0.77 13.77
C LEU A 130 -2.37 0.57 13.74
N LEU A 131 -3.69 0.53 13.50
CA LEU A 131 -4.52 1.72 13.47
C LEU A 131 -4.53 2.46 14.82
N ASP A 132 -4.67 1.72 15.92
CA ASP A 132 -4.63 2.28 17.28
C ASP A 132 -3.27 2.92 17.58
N PHE A 133 -2.17 2.28 17.15
CA PHE A 133 -0.82 2.79 17.35
C PHE A 133 -0.64 4.12 16.61
N VAL A 134 -0.93 4.17 15.30
CA VAL A 134 -0.75 5.39 14.50
C VAL A 134 -1.71 6.51 14.91
N ALA A 135 -2.91 6.17 15.40
CA ALA A 135 -3.86 7.15 15.93
C ALA A 135 -3.32 7.89 17.17
N GLN A 136 -2.51 7.22 17.98
CA GLN A 136 -1.90 7.76 19.20
C GLN A 136 -0.52 8.40 18.95
N ALA A 137 0.02 8.31 17.73
CA ALA A 137 1.32 8.88 17.40
C ALA A 137 1.34 10.40 17.63
N LYS A 138 2.36 10.87 18.34
CA LYS A 138 2.55 12.31 18.67
C LYS A 138 3.17 13.05 17.50
N ASP A 139 4.21 12.45 16.92
CA ASP A 139 4.92 12.97 15.76
C ASP A 139 4.39 12.24 14.52
N ARG A 140 3.89 13.02 13.58
CA ARG A 140 3.16 12.51 12.40
C ARG A 140 3.87 12.82 11.09
N ASP A 141 5.10 13.33 11.17
CA ASP A 141 5.96 13.43 10.00
C ASP A 141 6.35 12.04 9.49
N ALA A 142 6.77 11.96 8.23
CA ALA A 142 6.99 10.69 7.56
C ALA A 142 8.05 9.81 8.25
N GLU A 143 9.17 10.42 8.69
CA GLU A 143 10.27 9.69 9.29
C GLU A 143 9.90 9.17 10.69
N SER A 144 9.41 10.05 11.56
CA SER A 144 9.05 9.71 12.93
C SER A 144 7.95 8.66 12.98
N LEU A 145 6.91 8.79 12.13
CA LEU A 145 5.82 7.84 12.06
C LEU A 145 6.31 6.48 11.54
N GLY A 146 7.13 6.45 10.50
CA GLY A 146 7.68 5.22 9.95
C GLY A 146 8.55 4.48 10.95
N VAL A 147 9.51 5.16 11.56
CA VAL A 147 10.44 4.58 12.55
C VAL A 147 9.69 4.07 13.76
N SER A 148 8.76 4.85 14.32
CA SER A 148 8.01 4.45 15.50
C SER A 148 7.06 3.27 15.23
N THR A 149 6.45 3.20 14.04
CA THR A 149 5.60 2.06 13.65
C THR A 149 6.42 0.77 13.57
N LEU A 150 7.57 0.78 12.90
CA LEU A 150 8.44 -0.39 12.84
C LEU A 150 8.93 -0.82 14.22
N ALA A 151 9.30 0.14 15.08
CA ALA A 151 9.73 -0.16 16.45
C ALA A 151 8.61 -0.81 17.31
N ASP A 152 7.34 -0.43 17.12
CA ASP A 152 6.21 -1.08 17.82
C ASP A 152 5.98 -2.51 17.30
N VAL A 153 6.09 -2.73 15.98
CA VAL A 153 6.02 -4.07 15.39
C VAL A 153 7.17 -4.95 15.92
N GLU A 154 8.40 -4.48 15.87
CA GLU A 154 9.58 -5.19 16.40
C GLU A 154 9.41 -5.55 17.88
N LYS A 155 8.93 -4.60 18.68
CA LYS A 155 8.66 -4.83 20.10
C LYS A 155 7.56 -5.88 20.34
N PHE A 156 6.56 -5.96 19.46
CA PHE A 156 5.51 -6.97 19.54
C PHE A 156 6.02 -8.35 19.17
N VAL A 157 6.80 -8.43 18.08
CA VAL A 157 7.39 -9.68 17.58
C VAL A 157 8.40 -10.25 18.58
N ASP A 158 9.16 -9.37 19.25
CA ASP A 158 10.25 -9.72 20.18
C ASP A 158 11.27 -10.64 19.46
N ASP A 159 11.57 -11.82 19.98
CA ASP A 159 12.49 -12.79 19.37
C ASP A 159 11.75 -13.85 18.51
N ALA A 160 10.51 -13.66 18.11
CA ALA A 160 9.82 -14.57 17.19
C ALA A 160 10.44 -14.48 15.79
N GLU A 161 10.41 -15.58 15.04
CA GLU A 161 10.90 -15.61 13.67
C GLU A 161 9.98 -14.77 12.77
N GLN A 162 10.56 -13.89 11.94
CA GLN A 162 9.82 -13.09 10.98
C GLN A 162 9.09 -13.98 9.99
N SER A 163 7.77 -13.76 9.83
CA SER A 163 6.89 -14.59 9.00
C SER A 163 6.91 -14.20 7.53
N ASP A 164 7.08 -12.90 7.22
CA ASP A 164 7.06 -12.36 5.87
C ASP A 164 7.87 -11.06 5.77
N ASP A 165 8.12 -10.59 4.54
CA ASP A 165 8.83 -9.34 4.27
C ASP A 165 7.98 -8.12 4.68
N ILE A 166 8.56 -7.26 5.50
CA ILE A 166 7.94 -6.02 5.94
C ILE A 166 8.33 -4.88 5.02
N THR A 167 7.33 -4.25 4.41
CA THR A 167 7.51 -2.99 3.68
C THR A 167 6.59 -1.93 4.25
N LEU A 168 7.14 -0.76 4.51
CA LEU A 168 6.42 0.40 5.01
C LEU A 168 6.83 1.64 4.21
N MET A 169 5.85 2.42 3.78
CA MET A 169 6.05 3.71 3.14
C MET A 169 5.17 4.75 3.80
N VAL A 170 5.73 5.89 4.17
CA VAL A 170 4.97 7.03 4.71
C VAL A 170 5.19 8.25 3.83
N ILE A 171 4.10 8.90 3.46
CA ILE A 171 4.10 10.19 2.77
C ILE A 171 3.47 11.21 3.72
N HIS A 172 4.13 12.35 3.96
CA HIS A 172 3.57 13.48 4.69
C HIS A 172 3.29 14.63 3.73
N TYR A 173 2.05 15.08 3.65
CA TYR A 173 1.61 16.16 2.77
C TYR A 173 1.47 17.47 3.53
N GLY A 174 2.24 18.47 3.11
CA GLY A 174 2.21 19.83 3.65
C GLY A 174 3.03 19.99 4.92
N SER A 175 4.13 20.66 4.79
CA SER A 175 4.94 21.25 5.89
C SER A 175 4.47 22.67 6.21
#